data_875cbc1bdd721a5e43bdb536fbbb235d
#
_entry.id   875cbc1bdd721a5e43bdb536fbbb235d
#
_cell.length_a   1.000
_cell.length_b   1.000
_cell.length_c   1.000
_cell.angle_alpha   90.00
_cell.angle_beta   90.00
_cell.angle_gamma   90.00
#
_symmetry.space_group_name_H-M   'P 1'
#
loop_
_entity.id
_entity.type
_entity.pdbx_description
1 polymer ?
#
loop_
_entity_poly.entity_id
_entity_poly.type
_entity_poly.pdbx_seq_one_letter_code
_entity_poly.pdbx_strand_id
1 'polypeptide(L)'
;MSKEDEVSRIEANVEVIQGYLLSQFKGFELIDREDPPISYTFTVSKSPDERYLLKVSWTQLSDRTNTPEKTKQCLITDDVAGRMKGRSQGEYFWWKKNL
;
A
#
# COMPACT_ATOMS: atom_id res chain seq x y z
N MET A 1 6.09 -6.47 23.47
CA MET A 1 6.83 -6.21 22.25
C MET A 1 7.30 -4.78 22.17
N SER A 2 8.49 -4.58 21.66
CA SER A 2 9.03 -3.22 21.54
C SER A 2 8.40 -2.51 20.33
N LYS A 3 8.44 -1.18 20.39
CA LYS A 3 8.01 -0.35 19.25
C LYS A 3 8.87 -0.60 18.02
N GLU A 4 10.13 -1.02 18.23
CA GLU A 4 11.05 -1.32 17.13
C GLU A 4 10.57 -2.49 16.28
N ASP A 5 9.99 -3.53 16.90
CA ASP A 5 9.45 -4.68 16.19
C ASP A 5 8.24 -4.27 15.34
N GLU A 6 7.40 -3.40 15.87
CA GLU A 6 6.25 -2.88 15.14
C GLU A 6 6.70 -2.04 13.95
N VAL A 7 7.66 -1.14 14.16
CA VAL A 7 8.22 -0.29 13.10
C VAL A 7 8.84 -1.16 12.00
N SER A 8 9.59 -2.19 12.38
CA SER A 8 10.22 -3.10 11.41
C SER A 8 9.19 -3.84 10.57
N ARG A 9 8.08 -4.27 11.18
CA ARG A 9 7.00 -4.94 10.44
C ARG A 9 6.33 -3.99 9.45
N ILE A 10 6.05 -2.78 9.88
CA ILE A 10 5.44 -1.76 9.04
C ILE A 10 6.34 -1.47 7.84
N GLU A 11 7.63 -1.22 8.09
CA GLU A 11 8.59 -0.92 7.04
C GLU A 11 8.73 -2.07 6.05
N ALA A 12 8.77 -3.31 6.53
CA ALA A 12 8.88 -4.48 5.66
C ALA A 12 7.65 -4.61 4.75
N ASN A 13 6.46 -4.40 5.31
CA ASN A 13 5.22 -4.46 4.53
C ASN A 13 5.12 -3.28 3.55
N VAL A 14 5.56 -2.10 3.96
CA VAL A 14 5.60 -0.92 3.08
C VAL A 14 6.52 -1.17 1.89
N GLU A 15 7.70 -1.75 2.11
CA GLU A 15 8.64 -2.08 1.03
C GLU A 15 8.02 -3.03 0.01
N VAL A 16 7.28 -4.03 0.48
CA VAL A 16 6.58 -4.98 -0.39
C VAL A 16 5.55 -4.25 -1.24
N ILE A 17 4.79 -3.35 -0.64
CA ILE A 17 3.76 -2.58 -1.36
C ILE A 17 4.42 -1.67 -2.40
N GLN A 18 5.49 -0.97 -2.03
CA GLN A 18 6.24 -0.13 -2.95
C GLN A 18 6.74 -0.92 -4.16
N GLY A 19 7.36 -2.07 -3.92
CA GLY A 19 7.86 -2.93 -5.00
C GLY A 19 6.76 -3.41 -5.92
N TYR A 20 5.62 -3.81 -5.35
CA TYR A 20 4.45 -4.23 -6.12
C TYR A 20 3.95 -3.08 -7.00
N LEU A 21 3.76 -1.89 -6.42
CA LEU A 21 3.25 -0.74 -7.16
C LEU A 21 4.20 -0.33 -8.28
N LEU A 22 5.50 -0.31 -8.01
CA LEU A 22 6.48 0.04 -9.04
C LEU A 22 6.50 -0.98 -10.19
N SER A 23 6.21 -2.24 -9.91
CA SER A 23 6.14 -3.27 -10.95
C SER A 23 4.85 -3.18 -11.78
N GLN A 24 3.75 -2.73 -11.15
CA GLN A 24 2.44 -2.65 -11.81
C GLN A 24 2.22 -1.31 -12.53
N PHE A 25 2.91 -0.28 -12.10
CA PHE A 25 2.79 1.07 -12.66
C PHE A 25 4.15 1.52 -13.19
N LYS A 26 4.64 0.84 -14.22
CA LYS A 26 5.92 1.16 -14.83
C LYS A 26 5.90 2.56 -15.44
N GLY A 27 6.95 3.34 -15.15
CA GLY A 27 7.05 4.70 -15.64
C GLY A 27 6.35 5.73 -14.78
N PHE A 28 5.70 5.30 -13.69
CA PHE A 28 5.06 6.20 -12.74
C PHE A 28 6.03 6.55 -11.62
N GLU A 29 5.86 7.73 -11.05
CA GLU A 29 6.52 8.13 -9.81
C GLU A 29 5.71 7.60 -8.64
N LEU A 30 6.39 7.13 -7.59
CA LEU A 30 5.74 6.67 -6.37
C LEU A 30 6.10 7.62 -5.23
N ILE A 31 5.07 8.13 -4.56
CA ILE A 31 5.21 8.91 -3.34
C ILE A 31 4.37 8.24 -2.27
N ASP A 32 4.92 8.07 -1.07
CA ASP A 32 4.18 7.49 0.03
C ASP A 32 4.25 8.38 1.26
N ARG A 33 3.23 8.27 2.11
CA ARG A 33 3.11 9.11 3.31
C ARG A 33 2.49 8.33 4.45
N GLU A 34 3.11 8.43 5.62
CA GLU A 34 2.55 7.93 6.86
C GLU A 34 1.46 8.87 7.37
N ASP A 35 0.41 8.28 7.92
CA ASP A 35 -0.65 9.03 8.61
C ASP A 35 -1.11 8.22 9.83
N PRO A 36 -0.20 8.03 10.81
CA PRO A 36 -0.53 7.22 11.98
C PRO A 36 -1.56 7.93 12.87
N PRO A 37 -2.39 7.19 13.58
CA PRO A 37 -2.45 5.73 13.63
C PRO A 37 -3.46 5.13 12.64
N ILE A 38 -3.90 5.89 11.66
CA ILE A 38 -5.03 5.55 10.79
C ILE A 38 -4.57 4.78 9.56
N SER A 39 -3.63 5.32 8.78
CA SER A 39 -3.32 4.77 7.47
C SER A 39 -1.94 5.13 6.97
N TYR A 40 -1.59 4.48 5.87
CA TYR A 40 -0.41 4.78 5.07
C TYR A 40 -0.90 4.94 3.64
N THR A 41 -0.52 6.01 2.98
CA THR A 41 -1.00 6.31 1.63
C THR A 41 0.11 6.24 0.60
N PHE A 42 -0.24 5.71 -0.58
CA PHE A 42 0.68 5.58 -1.71
C PHE A 42 0.06 6.27 -2.91
N THR A 43 0.83 7.12 -3.57
CA THR A 43 0.39 7.79 -4.79
C THR A 43 1.33 7.41 -5.91
N VAL A 44 0.79 6.87 -6.99
CA VAL A 44 1.55 6.63 -8.22
C VAL A 44 1.05 7.64 -9.25
N SER A 45 1.95 8.40 -9.86
CA SER A 45 1.57 9.42 -10.82
C SER A 45 2.52 9.45 -12.01
N LYS A 46 1.95 9.60 -13.19
CA LYS A 46 2.69 9.77 -14.46
C LYS A 46 2.57 11.21 -14.95
N SER A 47 1.44 11.83 -14.65
CA SER A 47 1.15 13.22 -14.98
C SER A 47 0.11 13.73 -13.98
N PRO A 48 -0.17 15.05 -13.92
CA PRO A 48 -1.23 15.56 -13.05
C PRO A 48 -2.60 14.94 -13.32
N ASP A 49 -2.82 14.47 -14.54
CA ASP A 49 -4.10 13.87 -14.95
C ASP A 49 -4.13 12.36 -14.84
N GLU A 50 -2.98 11.72 -14.56
CA GLU A 50 -2.89 10.28 -14.45
C GLU A 50 -2.24 9.91 -13.12
N ARG A 51 -3.07 9.80 -12.09
CA ARG A 51 -2.65 9.44 -10.73
C ARG A 51 -3.60 8.41 -10.16
N TYR A 52 -3.04 7.47 -9.42
CA TYR A 52 -3.81 6.47 -8.71
C TYR A 52 -3.37 6.46 -7.25
N LEU A 53 -4.32 6.31 -6.35
CA LEU A 53 -4.12 6.49 -4.92
C LEU A 53 -4.52 5.22 -4.17
N LEU A 54 -3.63 4.75 -3.29
CA LEU A 54 -3.88 3.60 -2.45
C LEU A 54 -3.78 4.01 -0.99
N LYS A 55 -4.77 3.62 -0.19
CA LYS A 55 -4.75 3.83 1.24
C LYS A 55 -4.79 2.49 1.93
N VAL A 56 -3.83 2.23 2.81
CA VAL A 56 -3.71 0.97 3.54
C VAL A 56 -3.87 1.24 5.02
N SER A 57 -4.66 0.41 5.70
CA SER A 57 -4.89 0.54 7.14
C SER A 57 -3.57 0.36 7.90
N TRP A 58 -3.31 1.25 8.86
CA TRP A 58 -2.15 1.15 9.74
C TRP A 58 -2.15 -0.18 10.50
N THR A 59 -3.33 -0.60 10.97
CA THR A 59 -3.50 -1.87 11.68
C THR A 59 -3.05 -3.04 10.83
N GLN A 60 -3.41 -3.03 9.54
CA GLN A 60 -3.03 -4.09 8.61
C GLN A 60 -1.51 -4.17 8.45
N LEU A 61 -0.83 -3.03 8.36
CA LEU A 61 0.62 -2.99 8.20
C LEU A 61 1.36 -3.45 9.46
N SER A 62 0.80 -3.17 10.64
CA SER A 62 1.43 -3.46 11.91
C SER A 62 1.04 -4.81 12.51
N ASP A 63 0.06 -5.50 11.95
CA ASP A 63 -0.43 -6.78 12.46
C ASP A 63 0.66 -7.86 12.39
N ARG A 64 0.84 -8.59 13.49
CA ARG A 64 1.86 -9.64 13.60
C ARG A 64 1.65 -10.79 12.62
N THR A 65 0.40 -11.04 12.26
CA THR A 65 0.07 -12.15 11.35
C THR A 65 0.25 -11.76 9.89
N ASN A 66 0.44 -10.47 9.62
CA ASN A 66 0.57 -9.97 8.27
C ASN A 66 2.05 -9.86 7.87
N THR A 67 2.64 -10.98 7.48
CA THR A 67 4.03 -11.04 7.05
C THR A 67 4.22 -10.37 5.69
N PRO A 68 5.46 -9.99 5.31
CA PRO A 68 5.73 -9.46 3.98
C PRO A 68 5.30 -10.40 2.85
N GLU A 69 5.49 -11.71 2.98
CA GLU A 69 5.05 -12.68 1.97
C GLU A 69 3.53 -12.67 1.85
N LYS A 70 2.82 -12.62 2.97
CA LYS A 70 1.36 -12.59 2.98
C LYS A 70 0.85 -11.28 2.37
N THR A 71 1.50 -10.16 2.67
CA THR A 71 1.17 -8.87 2.08
C THR A 71 1.29 -8.93 0.56
N LYS A 72 2.40 -9.45 0.06
CA LYS A 72 2.63 -9.59 -1.39
C LYS A 72 1.57 -10.47 -2.04
N GLN A 73 1.25 -11.60 -1.41
CA GLN A 73 0.25 -12.52 -1.93
C GLN A 73 -1.13 -11.89 -1.97
N CYS A 74 -1.50 -11.13 -0.94
CA CYS A 74 -2.78 -10.44 -0.89
C CYS A 74 -2.87 -9.33 -1.93
N LEU A 75 -1.78 -8.60 -2.19
CA LEU A 75 -1.75 -7.59 -3.24
C LEU A 75 -2.10 -8.19 -4.60
N ILE A 76 -1.55 -9.36 -4.89
CA ILE A 76 -1.77 -10.07 -6.15
C ILE A 76 -3.19 -10.64 -6.18
N THR A 77 -3.61 -11.33 -5.13
CA THR A 77 -4.91 -12.00 -5.05
C THR A 77 -6.06 -11.00 -5.14
N ASP A 78 -5.92 -9.84 -4.49
CA ASP A 78 -6.95 -8.81 -4.48
C ASP A 78 -6.88 -7.92 -5.71
N ASP A 79 -5.87 -8.09 -6.56
CA ASP A 79 -5.65 -7.25 -7.74
C ASP A 79 -5.70 -5.76 -7.36
N VAL A 80 -4.88 -5.39 -6.41
CA VAL A 80 -4.89 -4.02 -5.87
C VAL A 80 -4.64 -2.99 -6.96
N ALA A 81 -3.68 -3.24 -7.86
CA ALA A 81 -3.39 -2.32 -8.96
C ALA A 81 -4.60 -2.14 -9.89
N GLY A 82 -5.29 -3.22 -10.23
CA GLY A 82 -6.50 -3.15 -11.05
C GLY A 82 -7.60 -2.36 -10.39
N ARG A 83 -7.77 -2.54 -9.07
CA ARG A 83 -8.78 -1.81 -8.31
C ARG A 83 -8.45 -0.32 -8.20
N MET A 84 -7.16 0.02 -8.07
CA MET A 84 -6.72 1.41 -8.08
C MET A 84 -7.06 2.07 -9.42
N LYS A 85 -6.78 1.37 -10.52
CA LYS A 85 -7.07 1.87 -11.88
C LYS A 85 -8.56 2.04 -12.13
N GLY A 86 -9.39 1.29 -11.43
CA GLY A 86 -10.84 1.39 -11.55
C GLY A 86 -11.45 2.57 -10.82
N ARG A 87 -10.68 3.29 -10.01
CA ARG A 87 -11.15 4.48 -9.31
C ARG A 87 -11.00 5.71 -10.18
N SER A 88 -11.82 6.73 -9.93
CA SER A 88 -11.70 8.03 -10.58
C SER A 88 -10.40 8.70 -10.15
N GLN A 89 -9.87 9.57 -10.99
CA GLN A 89 -8.66 10.30 -10.68
C GLN A 89 -8.83 11.10 -9.39
N GLY A 90 -7.86 10.95 -8.47
CA GLY A 90 -7.91 11.62 -7.18
C GLY A 90 -8.67 10.88 -6.09
N GLU A 91 -9.29 9.76 -6.41
CA GLU A 91 -9.97 8.93 -5.41
C GLU A 91 -9.06 7.82 -4.92
N TYR A 92 -9.10 7.58 -3.60
CA TYR A 92 -8.34 6.51 -2.98
C TYR A 92 -9.05 5.17 -3.16
N PHE A 93 -8.28 4.12 -3.47
CA PHE A 93 -8.72 2.77 -3.21
C PHE A 93 -8.31 2.44 -1.76
N TRP A 94 -9.28 2.23 -0.90
CA TRP A 94 -9.05 1.89 0.51
C TRP A 94 -8.92 0.38 0.64
N TRP A 95 -7.68 -0.09 0.78
CA TRP A 95 -7.40 -1.52 0.88
C TRP A 95 -7.43 -1.96 2.35
N LYS A 96 -8.49 -2.64 2.72
CA LYS A 96 -8.67 -3.19 4.06
C LYS A 96 -8.77 -4.70 4.01
N LYS A 97 -8.06 -5.37 4.92
CA LYS A 97 -8.15 -6.81 5.09
C LYS A 97 -8.54 -7.09 6.53
N ASN A 98 -9.40 -8.07 6.74
CA ASN A 98 -9.70 -8.61 8.07
C ASN A 98 -8.62 -9.64 8.37
N LEU A 99 -7.77 -9.33 9.31
CA LEU A 99 -6.67 -10.19 9.72
C LEU A 99 -6.98 -10.97 10.98
#